data_22d912940c9e6b6c6755b90ff77cc63a
#
_entry.id   22d912940c9e6b6c6755b90ff77cc63a
#
_cell.length_a   1.000
_cell.length_b   1.000
_cell.length_c   1.000
_cell.angle_alpha   90.00
_cell.angle_beta   90.00
_cell.angle_gamma   90.00
#
_symmetry.space_group_name_H-M   'P 1'
#
loop_
_entity.id
_entity.type
_entity.pdbx_description
1 polymer ?
#
loop_
_entity_poly.entity_id
_entity_poly.type
_entity_poly.pdbx_seq_one_letter_code
_entity_poly.pdbx_strand_id
1 'polypeptide(L)'
;KKRLLAAASAKDNAGVITLEPNVVFPDVLTGNEKEALLYIEKFSENRRAYLIRTYTRSKKYFPKATAILKKHNLPQELKVLLALESAFNGNAVSKAGAVGYWQIMDEVAKEYGLKYVAQQKKEEKKKSEKKKSEKTTPVAKTTTKKTPTPKDERKNFNKSTYAAARYLKDRSRNLDNNLLLMVASYNCGVGNVWNAMKKTGKTDPDFWDIKAYLPAETQA
;
A
#
# COMPACT_ATOMS: atom_id res chain seq x y z
N LYS A 1 -2.66 -16.72 -23.10
CA LYS A 1 -1.32 -16.36 -22.53
C LYS A 1 -0.60 -15.49 -23.54
N LYS A 2 -0.69 -14.16 -23.44
CA LYS A 2 0.13 -13.23 -24.23
C LYS A 2 1.51 -13.12 -23.58
N ARG A 3 2.56 -13.39 -24.34
CA ARG A 3 3.96 -13.26 -23.89
C ARG A 3 4.40 -11.81 -24.03
N LEU A 4 5.10 -11.30 -23.02
CA LEU A 4 5.89 -10.07 -23.15
C LEU A 4 7.00 -10.32 -24.19
N LEU A 5 6.87 -9.70 -25.34
CA LEU A 5 7.93 -9.63 -26.34
C LEU A 5 8.45 -8.20 -26.39
N ALA A 6 9.74 -8.02 -26.13
CA ALA A 6 10.40 -6.75 -26.42
C ALA A 6 10.54 -6.63 -27.94
N ALA A 7 9.94 -5.61 -28.54
CA ALA A 7 10.16 -5.28 -29.92
C ALA A 7 11.35 -4.31 -30.02
N ALA A 8 12.32 -4.61 -30.87
CA ALA A 8 13.39 -3.67 -31.21
C ALA A 8 12.81 -2.58 -32.11
N SER A 9 12.80 -1.35 -31.66
CA SER A 9 12.39 -0.18 -32.39
C SER A 9 13.58 0.40 -33.23
N ALA A 10 13.23 1.19 -34.20
CA ALA A 10 14.16 1.72 -35.23
C ALA A 10 15.36 2.46 -34.62
N LYS A 11 16.50 2.38 -35.29
CA LYS A 11 17.72 3.13 -35.00
C LYS A 11 17.45 4.63 -35.04
N ASP A 12 17.81 5.32 -33.96
CA ASP A 12 17.99 6.75 -34.04
C ASP A 12 19.29 7.08 -34.81
N ASN A 13 19.44 8.33 -35.25
CA ASN A 13 20.58 8.78 -36.06
C ASN A 13 21.95 8.71 -35.34
N ALA A 14 22.00 8.26 -34.11
CA ALA A 14 23.21 8.09 -33.31
C ALA A 14 23.62 6.63 -33.09
N GLY A 15 22.89 5.66 -33.70
CA GLY A 15 23.19 4.24 -33.59
C GLY A 15 22.83 3.61 -32.24
N VAL A 16 22.11 4.31 -31.40
CA VAL A 16 21.60 3.80 -30.13
C VAL A 16 20.33 3.00 -30.40
N ILE A 17 20.33 1.72 -30.03
CA ILE A 17 19.12 0.89 -30.09
C ILE A 17 18.24 1.26 -28.89
N THR A 18 17.21 2.03 -29.12
CA THR A 18 16.15 2.23 -28.12
C THR A 18 15.22 1.02 -28.15
N LEU A 19 15.26 0.25 -27.06
CA LEU A 19 14.27 -0.81 -26.81
C LEU A 19 13.00 -0.15 -26.26
N GLU A 20 11.98 -0.02 -27.09
CA GLU A 20 10.65 0.30 -26.56
C GLU A 20 10.10 -0.93 -25.86
N PRO A 21 9.80 -0.83 -24.56
CA PRO A 21 9.20 -1.95 -23.84
C PRO A 21 7.80 -2.21 -24.39
N ASN A 22 7.58 -3.40 -24.95
CA ASN A 22 6.24 -3.84 -25.29
C ASN A 22 5.48 -4.15 -23.99
N VAL A 23 4.73 -3.16 -23.50
CA VAL A 23 3.97 -3.28 -22.25
C VAL A 23 2.67 -4.04 -22.56
N VAL A 24 2.53 -5.23 -21.98
CA VAL A 24 1.27 -5.97 -21.98
C VAL A 24 0.47 -5.57 -20.74
N PHE A 25 -0.62 -4.86 -20.96
CA PHE A 25 -1.51 -4.45 -19.88
C PHE A 25 -2.39 -5.63 -19.43
N PRO A 26 -2.66 -5.74 -18.11
CA PRO A 26 -3.68 -6.65 -17.60
C PRO A 26 -5.06 -6.30 -18.16
N ASP A 27 -5.94 -7.30 -18.29
CA ASP A 27 -7.30 -7.12 -18.83
C ASP A 27 -8.11 -6.05 -18.03
N VAL A 28 -7.83 -5.88 -16.75
CA VAL A 28 -8.44 -4.85 -15.89
C VAL A 28 -8.16 -3.41 -16.34
N LEU A 29 -7.18 -3.19 -17.21
CA LEU A 29 -6.84 -1.88 -17.78
C LEU A 29 -7.33 -1.71 -19.23
N THR A 30 -8.08 -2.68 -19.76
CA THR A 30 -8.58 -2.62 -21.14
C THR A 30 -9.40 -1.35 -21.36
N GLY A 31 -9.07 -0.61 -22.42
CA GLY A 31 -9.69 0.67 -22.76
C GLY A 31 -9.06 1.89 -22.05
N ASN A 32 -8.17 1.68 -21.08
CA ASN A 32 -7.52 2.74 -20.31
C ASN A 32 -5.98 2.66 -20.39
N GLU A 33 -5.47 1.96 -21.40
CA GLU A 33 -4.03 1.68 -21.54
C GLU A 33 -3.21 2.96 -21.72
N LYS A 34 -3.74 3.96 -22.44
CA LYS A 34 -3.05 5.25 -22.64
C LYS A 34 -2.83 5.98 -21.34
N GLU A 35 -3.86 6.04 -20.47
CA GLU A 35 -3.76 6.68 -19.18
C GLU A 35 -2.78 5.92 -18.27
N ALA A 36 -2.87 4.60 -18.23
CA ALA A 36 -1.96 3.76 -17.48
C ALA A 36 -0.50 3.93 -17.96
N LEU A 37 -0.26 4.05 -19.26
CA LEU A 37 1.07 4.27 -19.81
C LEU A 37 1.67 5.60 -19.35
N LEU A 38 0.90 6.69 -19.37
CA LEU A 38 1.35 7.99 -18.88
C LEU A 38 1.81 7.94 -17.41
N TYR A 39 1.09 7.20 -16.55
CA TYR A 39 1.51 6.99 -15.16
C TYR A 39 2.80 6.17 -15.07
N ILE A 40 2.93 5.10 -15.85
CA ILE A 40 4.13 4.26 -15.89
C ILE A 40 5.35 5.08 -16.32
N GLU A 41 5.26 5.84 -17.39
CA GLU A 41 6.33 6.69 -17.91
C GLU A 41 6.77 7.72 -16.87
N LYS A 42 5.84 8.55 -16.41
CA LYS A 42 6.09 9.57 -15.39
C LYS A 42 6.72 9.01 -14.11
N PHE A 43 6.24 7.84 -13.66
CA PHE A 43 6.73 7.22 -12.45
C PHE A 43 8.11 6.59 -12.65
N SER A 44 8.35 5.96 -13.81
CA SER A 44 9.63 5.31 -14.14
C SER A 44 10.76 6.31 -14.32
N GLU A 45 10.51 7.45 -14.96
CA GLU A 45 11.49 8.52 -15.09
C GLU A 45 11.92 9.09 -13.75
N ASN A 46 10.94 9.52 -12.95
CA ASN A 46 11.21 10.25 -11.71
C ASN A 46 11.62 9.35 -10.54
N ARG A 47 11.36 8.05 -10.59
CA ARG A 47 11.49 7.12 -9.48
C ARG A 47 12.29 5.86 -9.78
N ARG A 48 13.09 5.87 -10.85
CA ARG A 48 13.86 4.69 -11.29
C ARG A 48 14.63 3.99 -10.17
N ALA A 49 15.41 4.73 -9.40
CA ALA A 49 16.19 4.16 -8.29
C ALA A 49 15.30 3.54 -7.20
N TYR A 50 14.14 4.14 -6.93
CA TYR A 50 13.14 3.59 -6.01
C TYR A 50 12.56 2.28 -6.56
N LEU A 51 12.18 2.24 -7.83
CA LEU A 51 11.62 1.05 -8.47
C LEU A 51 12.62 -0.12 -8.46
N ILE A 52 13.90 0.14 -8.78
CA ILE A 52 14.95 -0.89 -8.75
C ILE A 52 15.10 -1.46 -7.34
N ARG A 53 15.18 -0.62 -6.31
CA ARG A 53 15.28 -1.08 -4.91
C ARG A 53 14.05 -1.88 -4.48
N THR A 54 12.87 -1.41 -4.86
CA THR A 54 11.59 -2.05 -4.54
C THR A 54 11.49 -3.41 -5.23
N TYR A 55 11.84 -3.49 -6.51
CA TYR A 55 11.91 -4.74 -7.26
C TYR A 55 12.88 -5.74 -6.64
N THR A 56 14.09 -5.30 -6.26
CA THR A 56 15.07 -6.16 -5.61
C THR A 56 14.54 -6.74 -4.30
N ARG A 57 13.85 -5.92 -3.48
CA ARG A 57 13.22 -6.39 -2.24
C ARG A 57 12.06 -7.35 -2.50
N SER A 58 11.28 -7.12 -3.55
CA SER A 58 10.11 -7.94 -3.88
C SER A 58 10.46 -9.42 -4.08
N LYS A 59 11.64 -9.73 -4.61
CA LYS A 59 12.11 -11.11 -4.81
C LYS A 59 12.06 -11.95 -3.53
N LYS A 60 12.28 -11.33 -2.37
CA LYS A 60 12.22 -12.00 -1.06
C LYS A 60 10.81 -12.22 -0.56
N TYR A 61 9.90 -11.27 -0.83
CA TYR A 61 8.59 -11.19 -0.19
C TYR A 61 7.44 -11.68 -1.07
N PHE A 62 7.49 -11.44 -2.38
CA PHE A 62 6.42 -11.80 -3.31
C PHE A 62 6.09 -13.31 -3.32
N PRO A 63 7.04 -14.25 -3.33
CA PRO A 63 6.69 -15.67 -3.30
C PRO A 63 5.86 -16.04 -2.08
N LYS A 64 6.23 -15.50 -0.91
CA LYS A 64 5.53 -15.76 0.35
C LYS A 64 4.14 -15.11 0.39
N ALA A 65 4.02 -13.85 -0.07
CA ALA A 65 2.74 -13.17 -0.16
C ALA A 65 1.81 -13.90 -1.13
N THR A 66 2.30 -14.28 -2.32
CA THR A 66 1.55 -15.05 -3.32
C THR A 66 0.99 -16.35 -2.74
N ALA A 67 1.81 -17.10 -2.00
CA ALA A 67 1.36 -18.35 -1.37
C ALA A 67 0.23 -18.12 -0.36
N ILE A 68 0.28 -17.04 0.41
CA ILE A 68 -0.77 -16.69 1.38
C ILE A 68 -2.03 -16.21 0.66
N LEU A 69 -1.92 -15.32 -0.34
CA LEU A 69 -3.05 -14.82 -1.12
C LEU A 69 -3.80 -15.95 -1.82
N LYS A 70 -3.06 -16.91 -2.42
CA LYS A 70 -3.66 -18.13 -3.02
C LYS A 70 -4.48 -18.94 -2.02
N LYS A 71 -3.98 -19.14 -0.79
CA LYS A 71 -4.72 -19.84 0.27
C LYS A 71 -6.06 -19.19 0.63
N HIS A 72 -6.16 -17.88 0.39
CA HIS A 72 -7.39 -17.12 0.63
C HIS A 72 -8.25 -16.93 -0.63
N ASN A 73 -7.90 -17.58 -1.75
CA ASN A 73 -8.57 -17.41 -3.05
C ASN A 73 -8.64 -15.94 -3.46
N LEU A 74 -7.49 -15.24 -3.38
CA LEU A 74 -7.34 -13.83 -3.75
C LEU A 74 -6.46 -13.67 -4.99
N PRO A 75 -6.70 -12.64 -5.81
CA PRO A 75 -5.82 -12.27 -6.90
C PRO A 75 -4.38 -12.07 -6.41
N GLN A 76 -3.43 -12.67 -7.13
CA GLN A 76 -2.02 -12.62 -6.72
C GLN A 76 -1.39 -11.24 -6.94
N GLU A 77 -1.98 -10.45 -7.80
CA GLU A 77 -1.62 -9.06 -8.11
C GLU A 77 -1.66 -8.18 -6.86
N LEU A 78 -2.52 -8.49 -5.90
CA LEU A 78 -2.64 -7.77 -4.62
C LEU A 78 -1.33 -7.76 -3.81
N LYS A 79 -0.36 -8.64 -4.10
CA LYS A 79 0.98 -8.57 -3.49
C LYS A 79 1.69 -7.23 -3.77
N VAL A 80 1.31 -6.52 -4.83
CA VAL A 80 1.89 -5.21 -5.19
C VAL A 80 1.61 -4.16 -4.13
N LEU A 81 0.52 -4.30 -3.36
CA LEU A 81 0.23 -3.42 -2.22
C LEU A 81 1.40 -3.34 -1.23
N LEU A 82 2.17 -4.42 -1.03
CA LEU A 82 3.38 -4.37 -0.19
C LEU A 82 4.42 -3.34 -0.66
N ALA A 83 4.54 -3.19 -1.97
CA ALA A 83 5.43 -2.21 -2.56
C ALA A 83 4.89 -0.78 -2.39
N LEU A 84 3.60 -0.59 -2.64
CA LEU A 84 2.93 0.70 -2.54
C LEU A 84 2.89 1.20 -1.09
N GLU A 85 2.51 0.34 -0.14
CA GLU A 85 2.29 0.72 1.25
C GLU A 85 3.59 0.99 2.02
N SER A 86 4.62 0.18 1.83
CA SER A 86 5.82 0.29 2.67
C SER A 86 7.15 0.09 1.95
N ALA A 87 7.14 -0.17 0.64
CA ALA A 87 8.32 -0.67 -0.09
C ALA A 87 9.02 -1.84 0.65
N PHE A 88 8.22 -2.74 1.22
CA PHE A 88 8.66 -3.89 2.02
C PHE A 88 9.39 -3.52 3.32
N ASN A 89 9.10 -2.36 3.91
CA ASN A 89 9.65 -1.94 5.20
C ASN A 89 8.71 -2.35 6.34
N GLY A 90 9.08 -3.40 7.08
CA GLY A 90 8.30 -3.85 8.25
C GLY A 90 8.26 -2.88 9.42
N ASN A 91 9.14 -1.88 9.45
CA ASN A 91 9.18 -0.85 10.50
C ASN A 91 8.53 0.48 10.05
N ALA A 92 7.94 0.52 8.87
CA ALA A 92 7.26 1.73 8.40
C ALA A 92 6.09 2.10 9.33
N VAL A 93 5.98 3.40 9.63
CA VAL A 93 4.88 3.99 10.37
C VAL A 93 4.45 5.24 9.63
N SER A 94 3.18 5.32 9.23
CA SER A 94 2.63 6.49 8.55
C SER A 94 2.27 7.61 9.55
N LYS A 95 2.05 8.81 9.04
CA LYS A 95 1.54 9.93 9.85
C LYS A 95 0.17 9.63 10.46
N ALA A 96 -0.65 8.85 9.78
CA ALA A 96 -1.98 8.42 10.23
C ALA A 96 -1.94 7.27 11.26
N GLY A 97 -0.76 6.67 11.55
CA GLY A 97 -0.60 5.58 12.50
C GLY A 97 -0.68 4.17 11.89
N ALA A 98 -0.70 4.04 10.58
CA ALA A 98 -0.59 2.74 9.92
C ALA A 98 0.83 2.16 10.10
N VAL A 99 0.94 0.84 10.31
CA VAL A 99 2.21 0.19 10.70
C VAL A 99 2.53 -1.02 9.85
N GLY A 100 3.81 -1.16 9.52
CA GLY A 100 4.40 -2.40 9.02
C GLY A 100 4.30 -2.59 7.50
N TYR A 101 4.51 -3.82 7.06
CA TYR A 101 4.58 -4.18 5.65
C TYR A 101 3.33 -3.81 4.86
N TRP A 102 2.16 -3.97 5.47
CA TRP A 102 0.85 -3.76 4.87
C TRP A 102 0.18 -2.48 5.34
N GLN A 103 0.88 -1.61 6.09
CA GLN A 103 0.37 -0.37 6.65
C GLN A 103 -1.00 -0.56 7.34
N ILE A 104 -1.04 -1.50 8.28
CA ILE A 104 -2.27 -1.89 8.99
C ILE A 104 -2.56 -0.87 10.11
N MET A 105 -3.77 -0.34 10.12
CA MET A 105 -4.28 0.54 11.19
C MET A 105 -4.61 -0.26 12.47
N ASP A 106 -4.71 0.42 13.60
CA ASP A 106 -4.99 -0.20 14.90
C ASP A 106 -6.32 -0.96 14.90
N GLU A 107 -7.37 -0.38 14.29
CA GLU A 107 -8.69 -0.97 14.18
C GLU A 107 -8.65 -2.29 13.40
N VAL A 108 -7.98 -2.29 12.25
CA VAL A 108 -7.80 -3.48 11.40
C VAL A 108 -6.95 -4.53 12.12
N ALA A 109 -5.89 -4.13 12.83
CA ALA A 109 -5.07 -5.04 13.62
C ALA A 109 -5.91 -5.76 14.68
N LYS A 110 -6.78 -5.02 15.39
CA LYS A 110 -7.71 -5.56 16.39
C LYS A 110 -8.71 -6.52 15.76
N GLU A 111 -9.37 -6.12 14.67
CA GLU A 111 -10.39 -6.89 13.97
C GLU A 111 -9.85 -8.24 13.47
N TYR A 112 -8.61 -8.24 12.94
CA TYR A 112 -8.00 -9.45 12.39
C TYR A 112 -7.05 -10.18 13.36
N GLY A 113 -7.08 -9.81 14.66
CA GLY A 113 -6.44 -10.56 15.75
C GLY A 113 -4.92 -10.44 15.81
N LEU A 114 -4.35 -9.34 15.34
CA LEU A 114 -2.94 -9.02 15.53
C LEU A 114 -2.73 -8.38 16.91
N LYS A 115 -1.69 -8.83 17.60
CA LYS A 115 -1.17 -8.10 18.77
C LYS A 115 -0.43 -6.86 18.27
N TYR A 116 -0.77 -5.69 18.80
CA TYR A 116 -0.18 -4.43 18.36
C TYR A 116 0.08 -3.49 19.52
N VAL A 117 0.95 -2.53 19.28
CA VAL A 117 1.19 -1.41 20.18
C VAL A 117 0.44 -0.22 19.62
N ALA A 118 -0.58 0.25 20.32
CA ALA A 118 -1.38 1.39 19.87
C ALA A 118 -0.47 2.61 19.64
N GLN A 119 -0.63 3.24 18.47
CA GLN A 119 0.09 4.47 18.17
C GLN A 119 -0.56 5.60 18.98
N GLN A 120 0.20 6.25 19.85
CA GLN A 120 -0.26 7.47 20.47
C GLN A 120 -0.49 8.51 19.39
N LYS A 121 -1.74 8.90 19.15
CA LYS A 121 -2.05 10.09 18.36
C LYS A 121 -1.27 11.24 18.99
N LYS A 122 -0.32 11.81 18.29
CA LYS A 122 0.26 13.10 18.67
C LYS A 122 -0.88 14.10 18.55
N GLU A 123 -1.58 14.33 19.64
CA GLU A 123 -2.43 15.50 19.76
C GLU A 123 -1.52 16.69 19.49
N GLU A 124 -1.86 17.48 18.48
CA GLU A 124 -1.29 18.80 18.31
C GLU A 124 -1.56 19.58 19.58
N LYS A 125 -0.59 19.63 20.48
CA LYS A 125 -0.59 20.59 21.57
C LYS A 125 -0.52 21.97 20.92
N LYS A 126 -1.70 22.55 20.67
CA LYS A 126 -1.84 23.97 20.45
C LYS A 126 -1.20 24.66 21.65
N LYS A 127 -0.24 25.51 21.31
CA LYS A 127 0.45 26.44 22.20
C LYS A 127 -0.47 26.98 23.29
N SER A 128 -0.13 26.76 24.53
CA SER A 128 -0.32 27.77 25.56
C SER A 128 1.03 28.00 26.24
N GLU A 129 1.55 29.17 25.97
CA GLU A 129 2.78 29.70 26.54
C GLU A 129 2.62 29.94 28.05
N LYS A 130 3.73 29.78 28.71
CA LYS A 130 4.36 30.63 29.73
C LYS A 130 4.57 30.05 31.12
N LYS A 131 5.89 30.04 31.40
CA LYS A 131 6.56 30.33 32.70
C LYS A 131 6.52 29.29 33.80
N LYS A 132 7.64 28.68 34.18
CA LYS A 132 8.65 29.20 35.09
C LYS A 132 9.74 28.17 35.36
N SER A 133 10.94 28.67 35.44
CA SER A 133 12.15 28.02 35.92
C SER A 133 11.97 27.50 37.36
N GLU A 134 12.47 26.26 37.60
CA GLU A 134 13.19 26.02 38.85
C GLU A 134 14.08 24.76 38.73
N LYS A 135 15.30 24.94 39.15
CA LYS A 135 16.34 23.93 39.31
C LYS A 135 15.92 22.92 40.38
N THR A 136 16.14 21.64 40.14
CA THR A 136 16.54 20.71 41.20
C THR A 136 17.27 19.48 40.62
N THR A 137 18.39 19.24 41.22
CA THR A 137 19.37 18.16 41.36
C THR A 137 19.04 16.73 40.84
N PRO A 138 20.09 15.96 40.45
CA PRO A 138 19.96 14.63 39.86
C PRO A 138 19.69 13.57 40.91
N VAL A 139 18.58 12.86 40.79
CA VAL A 139 18.28 11.66 41.56
C VAL A 139 18.61 10.41 40.77
N ALA A 140 19.20 9.47 41.48
CA ALA A 140 19.78 8.18 41.16
C ALA A 140 19.10 7.40 40.03
N LYS A 141 19.94 6.80 39.16
CA LYS A 141 19.59 5.75 38.18
C LYS A 141 19.04 4.52 38.88
N THR A 142 17.74 4.40 38.98
CA THR A 142 17.07 3.14 39.29
C THR A 142 17.06 2.29 38.05
N THR A 143 17.77 1.19 38.07
CA THR A 143 17.74 0.16 37.02
C THR A 143 16.38 -0.53 37.06
N THR A 144 15.39 0.03 36.36
CA THR A 144 14.13 -0.66 36.08
C THR A 144 14.39 -1.76 35.09
N LYS A 145 14.19 -3.03 35.49
CA LYS A 145 14.12 -4.19 34.60
C LYS A 145 13.17 -3.84 33.47
N LYS A 146 13.70 -3.71 32.22
CA LYS A 146 12.89 -3.51 31.03
C LYS A 146 11.96 -4.69 30.88
N THR A 147 10.69 -4.54 31.21
CA THR A 147 9.63 -5.45 30.76
C THR A 147 9.70 -5.54 29.25
N PRO A 148 9.67 -6.76 28.66
CA PRO A 148 9.73 -6.90 27.21
C PRO A 148 8.58 -6.09 26.57
N THR A 149 8.93 -5.09 25.76
CA THR A 149 7.93 -4.33 25.02
C THR A 149 7.14 -5.30 24.14
N PRO A 150 5.78 -5.26 24.19
CA PRO A 150 4.97 -6.14 23.35
C PRO A 150 5.39 -6.00 21.87
N LYS A 151 5.69 -7.12 21.22
CA LYS A 151 6.05 -7.11 19.80
C LYS A 151 4.81 -6.77 18.98
N ASP A 152 4.86 -5.66 18.24
CA ASP A 152 3.83 -5.30 17.28
C ASP A 152 3.84 -6.27 16.09
N GLU A 153 2.80 -7.10 15.96
CA GLU A 153 2.72 -8.16 14.96
C GLU A 153 2.46 -7.64 13.55
N ARG A 154 2.07 -6.38 13.40
CA ARG A 154 1.99 -5.71 12.09
C ARG A 154 3.36 -5.63 11.42
N LYS A 155 4.44 -5.64 12.20
CA LYS A 155 5.84 -5.69 11.75
C LYS A 155 6.32 -7.10 11.42
N ASN A 156 5.56 -8.12 11.74
CA ASN A 156 5.86 -9.51 11.36
C ASN A 156 5.25 -9.80 9.99
N PHE A 157 6.09 -10.12 9.02
CA PHE A 157 5.67 -10.31 7.63
C PHE A 157 4.57 -11.37 7.48
N ASN A 158 4.74 -12.53 8.07
CA ASN A 158 3.76 -13.62 7.90
C ASN A 158 2.43 -13.27 8.57
N LYS A 159 2.47 -12.84 9.84
CA LYS A 159 1.24 -12.51 10.59
C LYS A 159 0.46 -11.37 9.94
N SER A 160 1.15 -10.30 9.56
CA SER A 160 0.51 -9.17 8.89
C SER A 160 -0.02 -9.53 7.51
N THR A 161 0.66 -10.42 6.76
CA THR A 161 0.17 -10.88 5.46
C THR A 161 -1.09 -11.75 5.59
N TYR A 162 -1.18 -12.61 6.61
CA TYR A 162 -2.41 -13.37 6.88
C TYR A 162 -3.57 -12.45 7.28
N ALA A 163 -3.32 -11.43 8.11
CA ALA A 163 -4.34 -10.45 8.48
C ALA A 163 -4.80 -9.63 7.26
N ALA A 164 -3.85 -9.13 6.46
CA ALA A 164 -4.15 -8.39 5.23
C ALA A 164 -4.94 -9.26 4.23
N ALA A 165 -4.60 -10.55 4.09
CA ALA A 165 -5.34 -11.44 3.20
C ALA A 165 -6.79 -11.64 3.66
N ARG A 166 -7.05 -11.77 4.96
CA ARG A 166 -8.43 -11.84 5.50
C ARG A 166 -9.18 -10.52 5.26
N TYR A 167 -8.56 -9.40 5.57
CA TYR A 167 -9.13 -8.08 5.29
C TYR A 167 -9.49 -7.92 3.81
N LEU A 168 -8.57 -8.26 2.90
CA LEU A 168 -8.80 -8.20 1.45
C LEU A 168 -9.88 -9.18 1.00
N LYS A 169 -10.01 -10.35 1.66
CA LYS A 169 -11.09 -11.30 1.36
C LYS A 169 -12.47 -10.74 1.69
N ASP A 170 -12.57 -10.00 2.79
CA ASP A 170 -13.84 -9.34 3.14
C ASP A 170 -14.13 -8.18 2.17
N ARG A 171 -13.10 -7.44 1.72
CA ARG A 171 -13.27 -6.42 0.66
C ARG A 171 -13.69 -7.02 -0.67
N SER A 172 -13.09 -8.17 -1.04
CA SER A 172 -13.45 -8.93 -2.24
C SER A 172 -14.96 -9.25 -2.29
N ARG A 173 -15.53 -9.71 -1.16
CA ARG A 173 -16.96 -10.00 -1.05
C ARG A 173 -17.84 -8.74 -1.14
N ASN A 174 -17.38 -7.63 -0.58
CA ASN A 174 -18.13 -6.37 -0.52
C ASN A 174 -18.07 -5.57 -1.82
N LEU A 175 -17.17 -5.93 -2.75
CA LEU A 175 -16.88 -5.21 -3.99
C LEU A 175 -16.89 -6.16 -5.20
N ASP A 176 -17.67 -7.22 -5.15
CA ASP A 176 -17.93 -8.19 -6.24
C ASP A 176 -16.66 -8.71 -6.92
N ASN A 177 -15.59 -8.91 -6.13
CA ASN A 177 -14.26 -9.33 -6.58
C ASN A 177 -13.58 -8.36 -7.58
N ASN A 178 -14.05 -7.14 -7.71
CA ASN A 178 -13.43 -6.14 -8.58
C ASN A 178 -12.06 -5.71 -8.03
N LEU A 179 -11.00 -6.07 -8.75
CA LEU A 179 -9.61 -5.86 -8.31
C LEU A 179 -9.28 -4.39 -8.06
N LEU A 180 -9.68 -3.50 -8.97
CA LEU A 180 -9.35 -2.07 -8.84
C LEU A 180 -10.13 -1.42 -7.69
N LEU A 181 -11.39 -1.78 -7.49
CA LEU A 181 -12.17 -1.31 -6.35
C LEU A 181 -11.59 -1.83 -5.03
N MET A 182 -11.09 -3.08 -4.99
CA MET A 182 -10.40 -3.62 -3.82
C MET A 182 -9.13 -2.83 -3.48
N VAL A 183 -8.30 -2.53 -4.48
CA VAL A 183 -7.07 -1.73 -4.30
C VAL A 183 -7.41 -0.32 -3.84
N ALA A 184 -8.39 0.33 -4.47
CA ALA A 184 -8.88 1.65 -4.05
C ALA A 184 -9.39 1.62 -2.60
N SER A 185 -10.18 0.61 -2.22
CA SER A 185 -10.71 0.47 -0.86
C SER A 185 -9.61 0.21 0.18
N TYR A 186 -8.52 -0.43 -0.19
CA TYR A 186 -7.37 -0.60 0.68
C TYR A 186 -6.71 0.73 1.00
N ASN A 187 -6.56 1.58 0.00
CA ASN A 187 -5.91 2.89 0.13
C ASN A 187 -6.78 3.91 0.87
N CYS A 188 -8.02 4.12 0.43
CA CYS A 188 -8.88 5.18 0.98
C CYS A 188 -10.00 4.70 1.91
N GLY A 189 -10.14 3.39 2.11
CA GLY A 189 -11.24 2.80 2.87
C GLY A 189 -12.50 2.57 2.02
N VAL A 190 -13.22 1.48 2.32
CA VAL A 190 -14.41 1.06 1.55
C VAL A 190 -15.54 2.09 1.58
N GLY A 191 -15.68 2.86 2.67
CA GLY A 191 -16.69 3.91 2.77
C GLY A 191 -16.52 5.00 1.71
N ASN A 192 -15.27 5.39 1.40
CA ASN A 192 -15.00 6.35 0.33
C ASN A 192 -15.32 5.77 -1.04
N VAL A 193 -15.03 4.48 -1.27
CA VAL A 193 -15.40 3.79 -2.51
C VAL A 193 -16.93 3.78 -2.68
N TRP A 194 -17.69 3.35 -1.67
CA TRP A 194 -19.16 3.35 -1.74
C TRP A 194 -19.76 4.75 -1.93
N ASN A 195 -19.18 5.75 -1.27
CA ASN A 195 -19.62 7.14 -1.47
C ASN A 195 -19.35 7.63 -2.89
N ALA A 196 -18.21 7.25 -3.47
CA ALA A 196 -17.88 7.55 -4.85
C ALA A 196 -18.83 6.82 -5.82
N MET A 197 -19.12 5.53 -5.59
CA MET A 197 -20.11 4.77 -6.37
C MET A 197 -21.49 5.44 -6.39
N LYS A 198 -21.98 5.85 -5.21
CA LYS A 198 -23.27 6.57 -5.11
C LYS A 198 -23.31 7.85 -5.94
N LYS A 199 -22.19 8.58 -6.02
CA LYS A 199 -22.12 9.85 -6.77
C LYS A 199 -22.24 9.67 -8.28
N THR A 200 -21.94 8.49 -8.82
CA THR A 200 -22.07 8.23 -10.26
C THR A 200 -23.51 8.12 -10.72
N GLY A 201 -24.44 7.76 -9.82
CA GLY A 201 -25.83 7.42 -10.17
C GLY A 201 -25.98 6.12 -10.97
N LYS A 202 -24.92 5.38 -11.21
CA LYS A 202 -24.94 4.09 -11.91
C LYS A 202 -25.28 2.95 -10.95
N THR A 203 -25.90 1.89 -11.47
CA THR A 203 -26.28 0.70 -10.69
C THR A 203 -25.06 -0.13 -10.33
N ASP A 204 -24.11 -0.29 -11.25
CA ASP A 204 -22.91 -1.09 -11.11
C ASP A 204 -21.69 -0.30 -11.66
N PRO A 205 -21.22 0.73 -10.94
CA PRO A 205 -20.09 1.53 -11.38
C PRO A 205 -18.76 0.80 -11.13
N ASP A 206 -17.89 0.81 -12.13
CA ASP A 206 -16.53 0.31 -12.02
C ASP A 206 -15.56 1.36 -11.43
N PHE A 207 -14.26 1.01 -11.33
CA PHE A 207 -13.24 1.93 -10.82
C PHE A 207 -13.13 3.21 -11.67
N TRP A 208 -13.23 3.08 -12.99
CA TRP A 208 -13.05 4.21 -13.91
C TRP A 208 -14.20 5.21 -13.81
N ASP A 209 -15.41 4.72 -13.55
CA ASP A 209 -16.57 5.55 -13.28
C ASP A 209 -16.44 6.38 -12.01
N ILE A 210 -15.85 5.79 -10.97
CA ILE A 210 -15.75 6.44 -9.65
C ILE A 210 -14.44 7.19 -9.43
N LYS A 211 -13.43 7.00 -10.28
CA LYS A 211 -12.08 7.52 -10.10
C LYS A 211 -12.05 9.01 -9.77
N ALA A 212 -12.81 9.84 -10.49
CA ALA A 212 -12.85 11.29 -10.27
C ALA A 212 -13.42 11.70 -8.90
N TYR A 213 -14.16 10.81 -8.24
CA TYR A 213 -14.77 11.06 -6.92
C TYR A 213 -13.93 10.51 -5.75
N LEU A 214 -12.83 9.83 -6.04
CA LEU A 214 -11.92 9.29 -5.04
C LEU A 214 -10.91 10.35 -4.58
N PRO A 215 -10.27 10.17 -3.41
CA PRO A 215 -9.13 11.00 -3.01
C PRO A 215 -8.01 10.98 -4.06
N ALA A 216 -7.32 12.10 -4.24
CA ALA A 216 -6.28 12.26 -5.27
C ALA A 216 -5.18 11.19 -5.22
N GLU A 217 -4.80 10.73 -4.02
CA GLU A 217 -3.82 9.65 -3.83
C GLU A 217 -4.33 8.30 -4.34
N THR A 218 -5.64 8.09 -4.35
CA THR A 218 -6.28 6.84 -4.81
C THR A 218 -6.53 6.86 -6.31
N GLN A 219 -6.61 8.04 -6.92
CA GLN A 219 -6.81 8.19 -8.37
C GLN A 219 -5.56 7.82 -9.19
N ALA A 220 -4.37 7.90 -8.57
CA ALA A 220 -3.08 7.57 -9.18
C ALA A 220 -2.80 6.07 -9.14
#